data_05f3181ffa985da59f5766b661c987db
#
_entry.id   05f3181ffa985da59f5766b661c987db
#
_cell.length_a   1.000
_cell.length_b   1.000
_cell.length_c   1.000
_cell.angle_alpha   90.00
_cell.angle_beta   90.00
_cell.angle_gamma   90.00
#
_symmetry.space_group_name_H-M   'P 1'
#
loop_
_entity.id
_entity.type
_entity.pdbx_description
1 polymer ?
#
loop_
_entity_poly.entity_id
_entity_poly.type
_entity_poly.pdbx_seq_one_letter_code
_entity_poly.pdbx_strand_id
1 'polypeptide(L)'
;WEIGKTLSDSEKEFDRTLDYIYDTVEAYKNLDQKSAKFEKEGGIHAHIRRSPLGVVLCLGPYNYPLNETFCLLIPAIVMGNTAVFKPAKHGVLLITPLLQAFKECFPPGVVNILFGRGRKIAQPIMRTGHVDVLALIGHSSSAVALQDEHPNKNRLRLVLGLEAKNPGVVLPDADLDHTVKECISGTLSYNGQRCTALKVLYVHESIIDQFNKKFSEAVDELKFGLPWEKDVFLTPLPEPNKPKYIKDLIDDATSKGANVMNKRGGIMSENYTYPAVVFPVNDTMNLYHEEQFGPVIPIISYKDINEPLDAMAASDYGQQVSLFGRDVRKIGPLIDILANLVCRVNLNSACQRGPDVYPFTGRKNSAVSTLSVFDALRSFSIRTFVASKDNPYNNEILESLLNSNESNFVSSDYIL
;
A
#
# COMPACT_ATOMS: atom_id res chain seq x y z
N TRP A 1 -12.87 9.39 12.62
CA TRP A 1 -13.38 10.73 12.84
C TRP A 1 -12.72 11.76 11.92
N GLU A 2 -11.42 12.07 12.13
CA GLU A 2 -10.69 13.06 11.30
C GLU A 2 -10.69 12.75 9.78
N ILE A 3 -10.80 11.48 9.42
CA ILE A 3 -10.66 11.01 8.04
C ILE A 3 -11.97 10.52 7.41
N GLY A 4 -13.08 10.66 8.13
CA GLY A 4 -14.38 10.20 7.65
C GLY A 4 -14.51 8.68 7.49
N LYS A 5 -13.63 7.87 8.07
CA LYS A 5 -13.73 6.41 8.04
C LYS A 5 -14.82 5.93 8.99
N THR A 6 -15.63 4.94 8.57
CA THR A 6 -16.68 4.37 9.43
C THR A 6 -16.09 3.78 10.71
N LEU A 7 -16.89 3.73 11.77
CA LEU A 7 -16.45 3.11 13.03
C LEU A 7 -16.01 1.66 12.81
N SER A 8 -16.82 0.88 12.10
CA SER A 8 -16.51 -0.52 11.78
C SER A 8 -15.19 -0.70 11.01
N ASP A 9 -14.91 0.18 10.01
CA ASP A 9 -13.66 0.09 9.27
C ASP A 9 -12.47 0.60 10.08
N SER A 10 -12.70 1.49 11.04
CA SER A 10 -11.66 1.95 11.98
C SER A 10 -11.29 0.86 13.00
N GLU A 11 -12.26 0.12 13.53
CA GLU A 11 -12.05 -1.05 14.39
C GLU A 11 -11.27 -2.13 13.64
N LYS A 12 -11.68 -2.47 12.41
CA LYS A 12 -10.93 -3.41 11.56
C LYS A 12 -9.49 -2.98 11.29
N GLU A 13 -9.25 -1.67 11.07
CA GLU A 13 -7.88 -1.16 10.89
C GLU A 13 -7.06 -1.35 12.16
N PHE A 14 -7.64 -1.10 13.33
CA PHE A 14 -6.98 -1.28 14.62
C PHE A 14 -6.60 -2.74 14.86
N ASP A 15 -7.56 -3.65 14.77
CA ASP A 15 -7.34 -5.09 14.97
C ASP A 15 -6.28 -5.64 14.02
N ARG A 16 -6.40 -5.30 12.73
CA ARG A 16 -5.41 -5.65 11.72
C ARG A 16 -4.01 -5.12 12.02
N THR A 17 -3.92 -3.95 12.65
CA THR A 17 -2.60 -3.39 13.03
C THR A 17 -1.97 -4.19 14.16
N LEU A 18 -2.77 -4.64 15.13
CA LEU A 18 -2.29 -5.55 16.17
C LEU A 18 -1.79 -6.87 15.59
N ASP A 19 -2.58 -7.48 14.71
CA ASP A 19 -2.17 -8.72 14.01
C ASP A 19 -0.84 -8.50 13.25
N TYR A 20 -0.72 -7.38 12.53
CA TYR A 20 0.52 -7.05 11.83
C TYR A 20 1.74 -6.94 12.74
N ILE A 21 1.57 -6.36 13.93
CA ILE A 21 2.65 -6.25 14.94
C ILE A 21 3.07 -7.65 15.40
N TYR A 22 2.11 -8.49 15.79
CA TYR A 22 2.38 -9.86 16.24
C TYR A 22 3.04 -10.69 15.14
N ASP A 23 2.50 -10.67 13.95
CA ASP A 23 3.04 -11.39 12.78
C ASP A 23 4.47 -10.93 12.46
N THR A 24 4.76 -9.62 12.59
CA THR A 24 6.11 -9.08 12.35
C THR A 24 7.11 -9.58 13.38
N VAL A 25 6.73 -9.64 14.67
CA VAL A 25 7.58 -10.17 15.72
C VAL A 25 7.85 -11.66 15.51
N GLU A 26 6.84 -12.44 15.18
CA GLU A 26 7.01 -13.86 14.89
C GLU A 26 7.85 -14.11 13.62
N ALA A 27 7.66 -13.30 12.60
CA ALA A 27 8.49 -13.36 11.39
C ALA A 27 9.96 -13.04 11.69
N TYR A 28 10.20 -12.06 12.57
CA TYR A 28 11.55 -11.73 13.00
C TYR A 28 12.21 -12.89 13.77
N LYS A 29 11.52 -13.50 14.73
CA LYS A 29 12.01 -14.70 15.45
C LYS A 29 12.42 -15.80 14.47
N ASN A 30 11.54 -16.12 13.51
CA ASN A 30 11.83 -17.11 12.47
C ASN A 30 13.03 -16.73 11.59
N LEU A 31 13.20 -15.44 11.30
CA LEU A 31 14.30 -14.92 10.49
C LEU A 31 15.64 -15.02 11.28
N ASP A 32 15.64 -14.66 12.54
CA ASP A 32 16.81 -14.70 13.41
C ASP A 32 17.26 -16.14 13.69
N GLN A 33 16.33 -17.04 14.03
CA GLN A 33 16.62 -18.47 14.23
C GLN A 33 17.30 -19.13 13.03
N LYS A 34 16.90 -18.76 11.81
CA LYS A 34 17.52 -19.28 10.57
C LYS A 34 18.92 -18.73 10.33
N SER A 35 19.20 -17.56 10.83
CA SER A 35 20.49 -16.85 10.65
C SER A 35 21.54 -17.21 11.70
N ALA A 36 21.13 -17.64 12.91
CA ALA A 36 22.01 -17.92 14.03
C ALA A 36 22.80 -19.26 13.86
N LYS A 37 23.36 -19.49 12.68
CA LYS A 37 24.14 -20.67 12.36
C LYS A 37 25.43 -20.27 11.65
N PHE A 38 26.51 -20.96 12.01
CA PHE A 38 27.73 -20.89 11.22
C PHE A 38 27.59 -21.77 9.98
N GLU A 39 27.92 -21.19 8.84
CA GLU A 39 28.06 -21.88 7.56
C GLU A 39 29.54 -22.01 7.24
N LYS A 40 29.93 -23.14 6.64
CA LYS A 40 31.31 -23.36 6.19
C LYS A 40 31.29 -23.68 4.70
N GLU A 41 31.95 -22.85 3.92
CA GLU A 41 32.05 -23.06 2.48
C GLU A 41 33.44 -22.55 2.00
N GLY A 42 34.08 -23.28 1.11
CA GLY A 42 35.34 -22.88 0.50
C GLY A 42 36.48 -22.61 1.51
N GLY A 43 36.48 -23.25 2.67
CA GLY A 43 37.48 -23.02 3.74
C GLY A 43 37.24 -21.71 4.53
N ILE A 44 36.03 -21.14 4.44
CA ILE A 44 35.59 -19.97 5.20
C ILE A 44 34.46 -20.37 6.14
N HIS A 45 34.55 -20.01 7.41
CA HIS A 45 33.47 -19.99 8.36
C HIS A 45 32.75 -18.63 8.27
N ALA A 46 31.44 -18.61 8.19
CA ALA A 46 30.66 -17.40 8.14
C ALA A 46 29.45 -17.47 9.09
N HIS A 47 29.26 -16.44 9.89
CA HIS A 47 28.04 -16.21 10.65
C HIS A 47 27.29 -15.05 10.01
N ILE A 48 26.13 -15.34 9.42
CA ILE A 48 25.36 -14.37 8.65
C ILE A 48 24.13 -13.97 9.43
N ARG A 49 23.98 -12.69 9.71
CA ARG A 49 22.78 -12.09 10.32
C ARG A 49 22.33 -10.84 9.56
N ARG A 50 21.12 -10.41 9.82
CA ARG A 50 20.62 -9.13 9.30
C ARG A 50 20.94 -8.01 10.31
N SER A 51 21.41 -6.89 9.77
CA SER A 51 21.75 -5.68 10.51
C SER A 51 20.85 -4.52 10.10
N PRO A 52 20.61 -3.52 10.99
CA PRO A 52 19.89 -2.31 10.66
C PRO A 52 20.59 -1.51 9.54
N LEU A 53 19.85 -0.66 8.88
CA LEU A 53 20.36 0.28 7.87
C LEU A 53 20.78 1.62 8.49
N GLY A 54 20.10 2.06 9.56
CA GLY A 54 20.37 3.30 10.26
C GLY A 54 19.12 4.12 10.57
N VAL A 55 19.04 5.35 10.05
CA VAL A 55 17.95 6.29 10.31
C VAL A 55 16.86 6.16 9.22
N VAL A 56 15.64 5.88 9.65
CA VAL A 56 14.46 5.78 8.77
C VAL A 56 13.60 7.02 8.91
N LEU A 57 13.36 7.74 7.81
CA LEU A 57 12.31 8.76 7.74
C LEU A 57 11.00 8.08 7.35
N CYS A 58 10.05 7.98 8.30
CA CYS A 58 8.79 7.27 8.15
C CYS A 58 7.62 8.25 7.95
N LEU A 59 6.95 8.18 6.80
CA LEU A 59 5.86 9.07 6.40
C LEU A 59 4.64 8.24 6.01
N GLY A 60 3.65 8.17 6.91
CA GLY A 60 2.40 7.41 6.69
C GLY A 60 1.33 8.21 5.94
N PRO A 61 0.35 7.53 5.31
CA PRO A 61 -0.76 8.14 4.60
C PRO A 61 -1.92 8.51 5.55
N TYR A 62 -2.86 9.31 5.06
CA TYR A 62 -4.02 9.69 5.86
C TYR A 62 -5.17 8.67 5.87
N ASN A 63 -5.28 7.87 4.81
CA ASN A 63 -6.43 6.99 4.61
C ASN A 63 -6.41 5.72 5.49
N TYR A 64 -5.22 5.23 5.83
CA TYR A 64 -4.98 4.20 6.84
C TYR A 64 -3.87 4.68 7.78
N PRO A 65 -4.16 5.69 8.63
CA PRO A 65 -3.12 6.41 9.38
C PRO A 65 -2.47 5.55 10.46
N LEU A 66 -3.11 4.50 10.93
CA LEU A 66 -2.55 3.55 11.87
C LEU A 66 -1.83 2.41 11.12
N ASN A 67 -2.58 1.57 10.42
CA ASN A 67 -2.05 0.33 9.83
C ASN A 67 -0.93 0.58 8.82
N GLU A 68 -1.15 1.45 7.82
CA GLU A 68 -0.15 1.70 6.79
C GLU A 68 1.11 2.39 7.34
N THR A 69 0.95 3.24 8.35
CA THR A 69 2.11 3.86 9.03
C THR A 69 2.90 2.83 9.83
N PHE A 70 2.22 1.95 10.55
CA PHE A 70 2.85 0.90 11.35
C PHE A 70 3.50 -0.17 10.47
N CYS A 71 2.99 -0.41 9.26
CA CYS A 71 3.65 -1.27 8.27
C CYS A 71 5.01 -0.74 7.80
N LEU A 72 5.29 0.56 7.97
CA LEU A 72 6.61 1.15 7.77
C LEU A 72 7.43 1.18 9.07
N LEU A 73 6.80 1.60 10.18
CA LEU A 73 7.48 1.86 11.44
C LEU A 73 7.90 0.58 12.17
N ILE A 74 6.99 -0.39 12.30
CA ILE A 74 7.23 -1.61 13.09
C ILE A 74 8.40 -2.43 12.54
N PRO A 75 8.44 -2.81 11.24
CA PRO A 75 9.57 -3.58 10.72
C PRO A 75 10.89 -2.80 10.76
N ALA A 76 10.85 -1.46 10.64
CA ALA A 76 12.05 -0.64 10.79
C ALA A 76 12.64 -0.77 12.20
N ILE A 77 11.79 -0.63 13.24
CA ILE A 77 12.22 -0.71 14.65
C ILE A 77 12.64 -2.14 15.01
N VAL A 78 11.86 -3.15 14.63
CA VAL A 78 12.16 -4.56 14.89
C VAL A 78 13.51 -4.96 14.32
N MET A 79 13.89 -4.39 13.17
CA MET A 79 15.21 -4.63 12.57
C MET A 79 16.34 -3.77 13.17
N GLY A 80 16.09 -3.02 14.25
CA GLY A 80 17.10 -2.26 15.00
C GLY A 80 17.41 -0.86 14.43
N ASN A 81 16.60 -0.35 13.49
CA ASN A 81 16.76 1.02 13.00
C ASN A 81 16.17 2.04 14.00
N THR A 82 16.61 3.28 13.88
CA THR A 82 15.96 4.43 14.52
C THR A 82 15.02 5.11 13.54
N ALA A 83 13.92 5.66 14.03
CA ALA A 83 12.89 6.25 13.18
C ALA A 83 12.63 7.72 13.55
N VAL A 84 12.58 8.55 12.50
CA VAL A 84 11.94 9.87 12.54
C VAL A 84 10.57 9.70 11.88
N PHE A 85 9.54 9.74 12.68
CA PHE A 85 8.17 9.47 12.24
C PHE A 85 7.36 10.76 12.16
N LYS A 86 6.72 10.98 11.03
CA LYS A 86 5.80 12.09 10.83
C LYS A 86 4.44 11.56 10.38
N PRO A 87 3.40 11.65 11.24
CA PRO A 87 2.05 11.25 10.88
C PRO A 87 1.47 12.15 9.77
N ALA A 88 0.46 11.65 9.07
CA ALA A 88 -0.28 12.40 8.08
C ALA A 88 -0.98 13.63 8.70
N LYS A 89 -1.41 14.57 7.85
CA LYS A 89 -2.12 15.78 8.31
C LYS A 89 -3.50 15.44 8.91
N HIS A 90 -4.23 14.54 8.24
CA HIS A 90 -5.51 14.01 8.72
C HIS A 90 -5.26 12.66 9.40
N GLY A 91 -5.98 12.36 10.48
CA GLY A 91 -5.73 11.18 11.31
C GLY A 91 -4.58 11.36 12.31
N VAL A 92 -4.13 12.60 12.56
CA VAL A 92 -2.99 12.88 13.44
C VAL A 92 -3.31 12.65 14.92
N LEU A 93 -4.55 12.83 15.34
CA LEU A 93 -4.98 12.72 16.74
C LEU A 93 -4.84 11.29 17.29
N LEU A 94 -4.92 10.27 16.44
CA LEU A 94 -4.73 8.88 16.86
C LEU A 94 -3.32 8.60 17.44
N ILE A 95 -2.33 9.42 17.10
CA ILE A 95 -0.95 9.26 17.60
C ILE A 95 -0.81 9.78 19.03
N THR A 96 -1.67 10.72 19.46
CA THR A 96 -1.58 11.35 20.78
C THR A 96 -1.57 10.33 21.94
N PRO A 97 -2.49 9.36 22.03
CA PRO A 97 -2.47 8.36 23.09
C PRO A 97 -1.26 7.41 23.03
N LEU A 98 -0.61 7.29 21.87
CA LEU A 98 0.56 6.42 21.69
C LEU A 98 1.88 7.07 22.11
N LEU A 99 1.92 8.40 22.29
CA LEU A 99 3.15 9.11 22.65
C LEU A 99 3.76 8.60 23.96
N GLN A 100 2.91 8.34 24.95
CA GLN A 100 3.37 7.83 26.24
C GLN A 100 3.92 6.41 26.10
N ALA A 101 3.23 5.55 25.36
CA ALA A 101 3.69 4.18 25.09
C ALA A 101 5.06 4.16 24.39
N PHE A 102 5.24 4.99 23.36
CA PHE A 102 6.54 5.09 22.70
C PHE A 102 7.65 5.56 23.64
N LYS A 103 7.35 6.53 24.51
CA LYS A 103 8.32 7.04 25.49
C LYS A 103 8.71 6.00 26.56
N GLU A 104 7.78 5.17 26.97
CA GLU A 104 8.00 4.16 28.02
C GLU A 104 8.64 2.88 27.48
N CYS A 105 8.30 2.48 26.24
CA CYS A 105 8.72 1.21 25.67
C CYS A 105 10.05 1.28 24.92
N PHE A 106 10.48 2.46 24.45
CA PHE A 106 11.68 2.60 23.64
C PHE A 106 12.73 3.50 24.31
N PRO A 107 14.03 3.17 24.18
CA PRO A 107 15.10 4.05 24.59
C PRO A 107 15.01 5.43 23.88
N PRO A 108 15.47 6.51 24.52
CA PRO A 108 15.50 7.84 23.92
C PRO A 108 16.21 7.85 22.57
N GLY A 109 15.57 8.45 21.54
CA GLY A 109 16.12 8.56 20.20
C GLY A 109 15.76 7.42 19.25
N VAL A 110 15.19 6.31 19.72
CA VAL A 110 14.76 5.20 18.84
C VAL A 110 13.56 5.60 18.01
N VAL A 111 12.51 6.18 18.60
CA VAL A 111 11.33 6.69 17.90
C VAL A 111 11.17 8.18 18.19
N ASN A 112 11.28 9.01 17.16
CA ASN A 112 11.15 10.45 17.24
C ASN A 112 9.95 10.91 16.41
N ILE A 113 8.96 11.54 17.04
CA ILE A 113 7.71 11.92 16.37
C ILE A 113 7.69 13.41 16.11
N LEU A 114 7.43 13.82 14.87
CA LEU A 114 7.39 15.21 14.46
C LEU A 114 6.03 15.57 13.86
N PHE A 115 5.46 16.68 14.31
CA PHE A 115 4.18 17.21 13.83
C PHE A 115 4.38 18.46 12.99
N GLY A 116 3.66 18.57 11.88
CA GLY A 116 3.66 19.75 11.05
C GLY A 116 3.56 19.46 9.54
N ARG A 117 3.74 20.50 8.73
CA ARG A 117 3.65 20.39 7.27
C ARG A 117 4.84 19.62 6.69
N GLY A 118 4.57 18.59 5.86
CA GLY A 118 5.60 17.72 5.28
C GLY A 118 6.76 18.46 4.62
N ARG A 119 6.48 19.42 3.74
CA ARG A 119 7.52 20.22 3.06
C ARG A 119 8.42 20.99 4.05
N LYS A 120 7.88 21.45 5.20
CA LYS A 120 8.66 22.21 6.19
C LYS A 120 9.49 21.31 7.11
N ILE A 121 9.18 20.03 7.20
CA ILE A 121 9.83 19.09 8.11
C ILE A 121 10.67 18.07 7.35
N ALA A 122 10.07 17.34 6.41
CA ALA A 122 10.74 16.23 5.75
C ALA A 122 11.88 16.66 4.83
N GLN A 123 11.69 17.74 4.05
CA GLN A 123 12.76 18.24 3.16
C GLN A 123 14.03 18.67 3.89
N PRO A 124 13.97 19.51 4.96
CA PRO A 124 15.18 19.84 5.73
C PRO A 124 15.88 18.62 6.33
N ILE A 125 15.11 17.61 6.78
CA ILE A 125 15.68 16.36 7.30
C ILE A 125 16.42 15.61 6.20
N MET A 126 15.84 15.47 5.01
CA MET A 126 16.51 14.84 3.87
C MET A 126 17.80 15.56 3.47
N ARG A 127 17.83 16.90 3.50
CA ARG A 127 19.04 17.71 3.20
C ARG A 127 20.21 17.47 4.13
N THR A 128 19.96 16.98 5.34
CA THR A 128 21.05 16.65 6.28
C THR A 128 21.94 15.51 5.77
N GLY A 129 21.42 14.66 4.87
CA GLY A 129 22.10 13.47 4.38
C GLY A 129 22.25 12.34 5.42
N HIS A 130 21.56 12.46 6.57
CA HIS A 130 21.59 11.45 7.65
C HIS A 130 20.45 10.44 7.58
N VAL A 131 19.55 10.57 6.61
CA VAL A 131 18.48 9.58 6.37
C VAL A 131 19.04 8.44 5.52
N ASP A 132 19.01 7.22 6.03
CA ASP A 132 19.46 6.02 5.32
C ASP A 132 18.32 5.36 4.55
N VAL A 133 17.08 5.49 5.06
CA VAL A 133 15.88 4.93 4.44
C VAL A 133 14.75 5.96 4.39
N LEU A 134 14.23 6.24 3.19
CA LEU A 134 12.96 6.95 3.02
C LEU A 134 11.83 5.92 2.92
N ALA A 135 11.01 5.84 3.96
CA ALA A 135 9.82 5.00 4.02
C ALA A 135 8.58 5.88 3.89
N LEU A 136 7.89 5.84 2.75
CA LEU A 136 6.76 6.71 2.44
C LEU A 136 5.63 5.94 1.78
N ILE A 137 4.41 6.14 2.27
CA ILE A 137 3.19 5.79 1.55
C ILE A 137 2.45 7.08 1.23
N GLY A 138 2.31 7.37 -0.06
CA GLY A 138 1.71 8.63 -0.51
C GLY A 138 1.91 8.88 -2.00
N HIS A 139 2.06 10.13 -2.37
CA HIS A 139 2.13 10.58 -3.76
C HIS A 139 3.56 10.50 -4.32
N SER A 140 3.73 10.01 -5.54
CA SER A 140 5.03 9.88 -6.23
C SER A 140 5.78 11.21 -6.33
N SER A 141 5.08 12.32 -6.58
CA SER A 141 5.69 13.65 -6.60
C SER A 141 6.32 14.03 -5.25
N SER A 142 5.76 13.57 -4.13
CA SER A 142 6.34 13.78 -2.80
C SER A 142 7.58 12.91 -2.60
N ALA A 143 7.55 11.67 -3.08
CA ALA A 143 8.70 10.76 -3.02
C ALA A 143 9.89 11.31 -3.82
N VAL A 144 9.63 11.76 -5.06
CA VAL A 144 10.67 12.39 -5.93
C VAL A 144 11.23 13.64 -5.27
N ALA A 145 10.36 14.55 -4.81
CA ALA A 145 10.82 15.79 -4.17
C ALA A 145 11.69 15.54 -2.93
N LEU A 146 11.42 14.48 -2.15
CA LEU A 146 12.24 14.12 -0.99
C LEU A 146 13.56 13.45 -1.39
N GLN A 147 13.54 12.59 -2.42
CA GLN A 147 14.77 11.99 -2.95
C GLN A 147 15.71 13.07 -3.53
N ASP A 148 15.15 14.09 -4.19
CA ASP A 148 15.94 15.17 -4.78
C ASP A 148 16.64 16.06 -3.73
N GLU A 149 16.07 16.17 -2.54
CA GLU A 149 16.69 16.88 -1.41
C GLU A 149 17.85 16.13 -0.77
N HIS A 150 17.97 14.81 -0.97
CA HIS A 150 19.03 14.02 -0.33
C HIS A 150 20.37 14.18 -1.07
N PRO A 151 21.46 14.65 -0.40
CA PRO A 151 22.75 14.94 -1.05
C PRO A 151 23.46 13.69 -1.59
N ASN A 152 23.21 12.50 -1.00
CA ASN A 152 23.87 11.24 -1.34
C ASN A 152 22.82 10.19 -1.79
N LYS A 153 22.21 10.37 -2.97
CA LYS A 153 21.13 9.53 -3.46
C LYS A 153 21.45 8.03 -3.55
N ASN A 154 22.70 7.68 -3.83
CA ASN A 154 23.17 6.29 -3.91
C ASN A 154 23.23 5.58 -2.55
N ARG A 155 23.20 6.31 -1.44
CA ARG A 155 23.16 5.75 -0.07
C ARG A 155 21.73 5.58 0.43
N LEU A 156 20.79 6.34 -0.12
CA LEU A 156 19.38 6.33 0.28
C LEU A 156 18.68 5.06 -0.20
N ARG A 157 18.12 4.30 0.73
CA ARG A 157 17.22 3.19 0.44
C ARG A 157 15.78 3.70 0.37
N LEU A 158 14.97 3.07 -0.47
CA LEU A 158 13.58 3.46 -0.69
C LEU A 158 12.64 2.32 -0.33
N VAL A 159 11.62 2.65 0.49
CA VAL A 159 10.47 1.79 0.78
C VAL A 159 9.23 2.63 0.50
N LEU A 160 8.68 2.49 -0.70
CA LEU A 160 7.63 3.38 -1.20
C LEU A 160 6.37 2.59 -1.58
N GLY A 161 5.23 3.03 -1.07
CA GLY A 161 3.89 2.67 -1.55
C GLY A 161 3.26 3.91 -2.19
N LEU A 162 3.00 3.85 -3.49
CA LEU A 162 2.61 5.02 -4.27
C LEU A 162 1.23 4.81 -4.92
N GLU A 163 0.91 5.63 -5.92
CA GLU A 163 -0.37 5.60 -6.62
C GLU A 163 -0.59 4.29 -7.39
N ALA A 164 -1.84 3.99 -7.64
CA ALA A 164 -2.26 2.87 -8.46
C ALA A 164 -3.49 3.21 -9.31
N LYS A 165 -3.60 2.59 -10.47
CA LYS A 165 -4.81 2.64 -11.32
C LYS A 165 -5.30 1.21 -11.54
N ASN A 166 -5.68 0.53 -10.45
CA ASN A 166 -6.06 -0.88 -10.48
C ASN A 166 -7.31 -1.11 -11.33
N PRO A 167 -7.26 -1.91 -12.41
CA PRO A 167 -8.42 -2.22 -13.21
C PRO A 167 -9.20 -3.42 -12.67
N GLY A 168 -10.52 -3.39 -12.90
CA GLY A 168 -11.37 -4.57 -12.92
C GLY A 168 -11.65 -4.95 -14.36
N VAL A 169 -11.37 -6.18 -14.77
CA VAL A 169 -11.64 -6.70 -16.11
C VAL A 169 -12.79 -7.71 -16.00
N VAL A 170 -13.92 -7.40 -16.63
CA VAL A 170 -15.15 -8.21 -16.57
C VAL A 170 -15.34 -8.93 -17.92
N LEU A 171 -15.14 -10.26 -17.89
CA LEU A 171 -15.30 -11.12 -19.07
C LEU A 171 -16.78 -11.37 -19.38
N PRO A 172 -17.14 -11.75 -20.63
CA PRO A 172 -18.54 -11.93 -21.03
C PRO A 172 -19.29 -13.05 -20.29
N ASP A 173 -18.57 -13.96 -19.66
CA ASP A 173 -19.11 -15.10 -18.90
C ASP A 173 -19.10 -14.87 -17.37
N ALA A 174 -18.79 -13.65 -16.91
CA ALA A 174 -18.78 -13.30 -15.50
C ALA A 174 -20.18 -13.40 -14.87
N ASP A 175 -20.25 -13.80 -13.60
CA ASP A 175 -21.47 -13.70 -12.81
C ASP A 175 -21.74 -12.23 -12.47
N LEU A 176 -22.74 -11.63 -13.09
CA LEU A 176 -22.98 -10.19 -12.96
C LEU A 176 -23.37 -9.78 -11.54
N ASP A 177 -24.16 -10.57 -10.82
CA ASP A 177 -24.59 -10.21 -9.46
C ASP A 177 -23.41 -10.24 -8.49
N HIS A 178 -22.59 -11.28 -8.57
CA HIS A 178 -21.37 -11.38 -7.81
C HIS A 178 -20.36 -10.27 -8.20
N THR A 179 -20.17 -10.06 -9.50
CA THR A 179 -19.24 -9.06 -10.03
C THR A 179 -19.60 -7.64 -9.59
N VAL A 180 -20.89 -7.27 -9.67
CA VAL A 180 -21.38 -5.96 -9.23
C VAL A 180 -21.11 -5.76 -7.74
N LYS A 181 -21.40 -6.76 -6.90
CA LYS A 181 -21.14 -6.69 -5.46
C LYS A 181 -19.64 -6.47 -5.16
N GLU A 182 -18.76 -7.22 -5.81
CA GLU A 182 -17.31 -7.08 -5.65
C GLU A 182 -16.80 -5.74 -6.20
N CYS A 183 -17.33 -5.28 -7.34
CA CYS A 183 -16.99 -3.98 -7.90
C CYS A 183 -17.45 -2.82 -7.02
N ILE A 184 -18.64 -2.87 -6.40
CA ILE A 184 -19.09 -1.87 -5.42
C ILE A 184 -18.10 -1.79 -4.25
N SER A 185 -17.80 -2.93 -3.63
CA SER A 185 -16.82 -2.99 -2.55
C SER A 185 -15.44 -2.50 -3.02
N GLY A 186 -15.00 -2.95 -4.20
CA GLY A 186 -13.69 -2.62 -4.76
C GLY A 186 -13.53 -1.14 -5.10
N THR A 187 -14.53 -0.51 -5.65
CA THR A 187 -14.47 0.90 -6.09
C THR A 187 -14.79 1.89 -4.99
N LEU A 188 -15.73 1.59 -4.09
CA LEU A 188 -16.37 2.57 -3.21
C LEU A 188 -16.15 2.34 -1.71
N SER A 189 -15.60 1.19 -1.25
CA SER A 189 -15.25 1.08 0.17
C SER A 189 -14.37 2.24 0.57
N TYR A 190 -14.71 2.87 1.70
CA TYR A 190 -14.07 4.08 2.19
C TYR A 190 -14.02 5.18 1.10
N ASN A 191 -15.13 5.38 0.39
CA ASN A 191 -15.30 6.36 -0.69
C ASN A 191 -14.25 6.21 -1.84
N GLY A 192 -13.69 5.02 -2.06
CA GLY A 192 -12.63 4.81 -3.04
C GLY A 192 -11.25 5.38 -2.63
N GLN A 193 -11.07 5.84 -1.39
CA GLN A 193 -9.83 6.42 -0.89
C GLN A 193 -8.81 5.34 -0.44
N ARG A 194 -8.60 4.34 -1.28
CA ARG A 194 -7.65 3.24 -1.05
C ARG A 194 -6.70 3.09 -2.24
N CYS A 195 -5.42 2.87 -1.98
CA CYS A 195 -4.47 2.52 -3.03
C CYS A 195 -4.88 1.22 -3.75
N THR A 196 -5.53 0.30 -3.02
CA THR A 196 -6.06 -0.96 -3.56
C THR A 196 -7.48 -0.85 -4.15
N ALA A 197 -8.11 0.33 -4.20
CA ALA A 197 -9.42 0.44 -4.84
C ALA A 197 -9.34 0.10 -6.34
N LEU A 198 -10.42 -0.47 -6.88
CA LEU A 198 -10.61 -0.52 -8.33
C LEU A 198 -10.81 0.90 -8.84
N LYS A 199 -9.99 1.34 -9.77
CA LYS A 199 -9.95 2.73 -10.27
C LYS A 199 -10.52 2.87 -11.67
N VAL A 200 -10.72 1.76 -12.38
CA VAL A 200 -11.33 1.66 -13.70
C VAL A 200 -11.92 0.28 -13.90
N LEU A 201 -13.08 0.19 -14.57
CA LEU A 201 -13.73 -1.07 -14.88
C LEU A 201 -13.78 -1.24 -16.40
N TYR A 202 -13.10 -2.25 -16.92
CA TYR A 202 -13.21 -2.72 -18.29
C TYR A 202 -14.28 -3.80 -18.35
N VAL A 203 -15.34 -3.55 -19.11
CA VAL A 203 -16.49 -4.47 -19.21
C VAL A 203 -16.69 -4.86 -20.66
N HIS A 204 -16.79 -6.17 -20.93
CA HIS A 204 -16.98 -6.66 -22.29
C HIS A 204 -18.29 -6.12 -22.91
N GLU A 205 -18.25 -5.71 -24.20
CA GLU A 205 -19.37 -5.05 -24.89
C GLU A 205 -20.69 -5.84 -24.86
N SER A 206 -20.61 -7.17 -24.86
CA SER A 206 -21.82 -8.03 -24.87
C SER A 206 -22.63 -7.98 -23.57
N ILE A 207 -22.06 -7.47 -22.47
CA ILE A 207 -22.71 -7.41 -21.15
C ILE A 207 -22.72 -6.00 -20.55
N ILE A 208 -22.19 -5.01 -21.27
CA ILE A 208 -22.00 -3.63 -20.78
C ILE A 208 -23.31 -2.98 -20.31
N ASP A 209 -24.39 -3.11 -21.09
CA ASP A 209 -25.68 -2.49 -20.75
C ASP A 209 -26.28 -3.09 -19.47
N GLN A 210 -26.21 -4.42 -19.34
CA GLN A 210 -26.70 -5.11 -18.15
C GLN A 210 -25.85 -4.77 -16.92
N PHE A 211 -24.52 -4.73 -17.10
CA PHE A 211 -23.60 -4.34 -16.04
C PHE A 211 -23.85 -2.91 -15.58
N ASN A 212 -23.86 -1.94 -16.50
CA ASN A 212 -24.08 -0.53 -16.19
C ASN A 212 -25.41 -0.31 -15.45
N LYS A 213 -26.49 -0.96 -15.88
CA LYS A 213 -27.78 -0.88 -15.22
C LYS A 213 -27.69 -1.39 -13.78
N LYS A 214 -27.25 -2.64 -13.57
CA LYS A 214 -27.15 -3.26 -12.25
C LYS A 214 -26.20 -2.49 -11.32
N PHE A 215 -25.06 -2.08 -11.84
CA PHE A 215 -24.04 -1.36 -11.07
C PHE A 215 -24.54 0.02 -10.65
N SER A 216 -25.15 0.78 -11.55
CA SER A 216 -25.71 2.11 -11.25
C SER A 216 -26.86 2.05 -10.23
N GLU A 217 -27.75 1.06 -10.37
CA GLU A 217 -28.83 0.82 -9.40
C GLU A 217 -28.25 0.50 -8.01
N ALA A 218 -27.26 -0.39 -7.93
CA ALA A 218 -26.60 -0.74 -6.67
C ALA A 218 -25.84 0.43 -6.04
N VAL A 219 -25.24 1.32 -6.84
CA VAL A 219 -24.62 2.56 -6.34
C VAL A 219 -25.66 3.50 -5.75
N ASP A 220 -26.83 3.65 -6.41
CA ASP A 220 -27.91 4.52 -5.94
C ASP A 220 -28.57 4.05 -4.63
N GLU A 221 -28.42 2.78 -4.25
CA GLU A 221 -28.90 2.21 -2.99
C GLU A 221 -27.95 2.45 -1.81
N LEU A 222 -26.71 2.87 -2.06
CA LEU A 222 -25.71 3.05 -0.99
C LEU A 222 -26.14 4.15 -0.02
N LYS A 223 -26.14 3.81 1.27
CA LYS A 223 -26.47 4.75 2.34
C LYS A 223 -25.32 5.70 2.58
N PHE A 224 -25.65 6.96 2.54
CA PHE A 224 -24.77 8.08 2.84
C PHE A 224 -25.07 8.65 4.22
N GLY A 225 -24.03 8.94 5.02
CA GLY A 225 -24.23 9.48 6.38
C GLY A 225 -22.91 9.78 7.10
N LEU A 226 -23.00 10.01 8.40
CA LEU A 226 -21.82 10.27 9.24
C LEU A 226 -21.11 8.96 9.63
N PRO A 227 -19.79 8.97 9.82
CA PRO A 227 -19.00 7.76 10.02
C PRO A 227 -19.40 6.86 11.20
N TRP A 228 -20.09 7.42 12.20
CA TRP A 228 -20.56 6.72 13.40
C TRP A 228 -22.02 6.26 13.32
N GLU A 229 -22.72 6.59 12.23
CA GLU A 229 -24.09 6.12 12.01
C GLU A 229 -24.10 4.66 11.54
N LYS A 230 -25.16 3.95 11.92
CA LYS A 230 -25.33 2.55 11.58
C LYS A 230 -25.61 2.35 10.09
N ASP A 231 -25.00 1.32 9.50
CA ASP A 231 -25.20 0.88 8.12
C ASP A 231 -24.84 1.96 7.07
N VAL A 232 -24.00 2.92 7.41
CA VAL A 232 -23.47 3.91 6.48
C VAL A 232 -22.31 3.30 5.70
N PHE A 233 -22.34 3.49 4.38
CA PHE A 233 -21.29 3.05 3.46
C PHE A 233 -20.46 4.21 2.91
N LEU A 234 -21.14 5.33 2.59
CA LEU A 234 -20.54 6.54 2.05
C LEU A 234 -20.47 7.62 3.13
N THR A 235 -19.33 8.28 3.27
CA THR A 235 -19.04 9.24 4.34
C THR A 235 -18.46 10.54 3.78
N PRO A 236 -18.36 11.62 4.59
CA PRO A 236 -17.66 12.83 4.17
C PRO A 236 -16.18 12.60 3.82
N LEU A 237 -15.70 13.32 2.83
CA LEU A 237 -14.29 13.33 2.43
C LEU A 237 -13.47 14.24 3.35
N PRO A 238 -12.29 13.81 3.85
CA PRO A 238 -11.50 14.60 4.80
C PRO A 238 -10.79 15.80 4.17
N GLU A 239 -10.53 15.74 2.86
CA GLU A 239 -9.82 16.80 2.15
C GLU A 239 -10.82 17.83 1.58
N PRO A 240 -10.79 19.10 2.02
CA PRO A 240 -11.77 20.12 1.60
C PRO A 240 -11.84 20.36 0.08
N ASN A 241 -10.72 20.16 -0.62
CA ASN A 241 -10.65 20.38 -2.08
C ASN A 241 -11.00 19.13 -2.90
N LYS A 242 -11.22 17.99 -2.25
CA LYS A 242 -11.47 16.73 -2.95
C LYS A 242 -12.78 16.72 -3.73
N PRO A 243 -13.90 17.26 -3.23
CA PRO A 243 -15.15 17.36 -4.01
C PRO A 243 -14.95 18.14 -5.31
N LYS A 244 -14.25 19.30 -5.25
CA LYS A 244 -13.96 20.08 -6.45
C LYS A 244 -13.11 19.29 -7.45
N TYR A 245 -12.06 18.62 -6.99
CA TYR A 245 -11.22 17.78 -7.84
C TYR A 245 -12.01 16.66 -8.52
N ILE A 246 -12.90 15.97 -7.79
CA ILE A 246 -13.79 14.93 -8.35
C ILE A 246 -14.73 15.54 -9.40
N LYS A 247 -15.28 16.74 -9.10
CA LYS A 247 -16.12 17.45 -10.07
C LYS A 247 -15.36 17.79 -11.35
N ASP A 248 -14.15 18.31 -11.23
CA ASP A 248 -13.33 18.67 -12.39
C ASP A 248 -13.05 17.45 -13.29
N LEU A 249 -12.85 16.25 -12.70
CA LEU A 249 -12.72 14.99 -13.46
C LEU A 249 -14.02 14.56 -14.16
N ILE A 250 -15.16 14.73 -13.50
CA ILE A 250 -16.50 14.43 -14.09
C ILE A 250 -16.80 15.41 -15.23
N ASP A 251 -16.56 16.68 -15.01
CA ASP A 251 -16.80 17.74 -16.02
C ASP A 251 -15.90 17.55 -17.25
N ASP A 252 -14.62 17.18 -17.06
CA ASP A 252 -13.70 16.82 -18.16
C ASP A 252 -14.26 15.65 -18.98
N ALA A 253 -14.64 14.58 -18.31
CA ALA A 253 -15.16 13.37 -18.96
C ALA A 253 -16.48 13.65 -19.71
N THR A 254 -17.41 14.37 -19.09
CA THR A 254 -18.71 14.69 -19.71
C THR A 254 -18.57 15.65 -20.88
N SER A 255 -17.65 16.61 -20.81
CA SER A 255 -17.35 17.51 -21.94
C SER A 255 -16.80 16.78 -23.16
N LYS A 256 -16.22 15.59 -22.94
CA LYS A 256 -15.64 14.71 -23.97
C LYS A 256 -16.56 13.54 -24.37
N GLY A 257 -17.83 13.57 -23.96
CA GLY A 257 -18.87 12.66 -24.42
C GLY A 257 -19.25 11.53 -23.46
N ALA A 258 -18.68 11.50 -22.24
CA ALA A 258 -19.16 10.57 -21.21
C ALA A 258 -20.45 11.04 -20.56
N ASN A 259 -21.19 10.11 -19.95
CA ASN A 259 -22.41 10.38 -19.19
C ASN A 259 -22.27 9.87 -17.76
N VAL A 260 -22.93 10.54 -16.81
CA VAL A 260 -23.11 10.03 -15.46
C VAL A 260 -24.35 9.12 -15.47
N MET A 261 -24.15 7.83 -15.18
CA MET A 261 -25.15 6.77 -15.39
C MET A 261 -26.13 6.61 -14.23
N ASN A 262 -25.73 6.96 -13.02
CA ASN A 262 -26.57 6.81 -11.83
C ASN A 262 -27.28 8.12 -11.44
N LYS A 263 -28.46 8.03 -10.80
CA LYS A 263 -29.38 9.16 -10.59
C LYS A 263 -28.80 10.30 -9.75
N ARG A 264 -28.03 9.98 -8.71
CA ARG A 264 -27.44 10.95 -7.79
C ARG A 264 -25.97 11.23 -8.10
N GLY A 265 -25.45 10.66 -9.17
CA GLY A 265 -24.03 10.71 -9.48
C GLY A 265 -23.46 12.12 -9.55
N GLY A 266 -22.39 12.36 -8.81
CA GLY A 266 -21.68 13.64 -8.80
C GLY A 266 -22.40 14.77 -8.03
N ILE A 267 -23.51 14.52 -7.35
CA ILE A 267 -24.13 15.50 -6.44
C ILE A 267 -23.16 15.77 -5.29
N MET A 268 -22.89 17.05 -5.02
CA MET A 268 -21.92 17.50 -4.03
C MET A 268 -22.54 18.49 -3.06
N SER A 269 -22.11 18.41 -1.79
CA SER A 269 -22.41 19.40 -0.76
C SER A 269 -21.26 19.45 0.24
N GLU A 270 -20.57 20.58 0.35
CA GLU A 270 -19.38 20.76 1.20
C GLU A 270 -18.33 19.65 1.01
N ASN A 271 -18.18 18.75 1.97
CA ASN A 271 -17.24 17.62 1.92
C ASN A 271 -17.90 16.32 1.40
N TYR A 272 -19.13 16.39 0.96
CA TYR A 272 -19.87 15.25 0.42
C TYR A 272 -19.78 15.20 -1.09
N THR A 273 -19.49 14.02 -1.62
CA THR A 273 -19.61 13.71 -3.05
C THR A 273 -20.33 12.38 -3.19
N TYR A 274 -21.51 12.39 -3.82
CA TYR A 274 -22.18 11.14 -4.14
C TYR A 274 -21.46 10.45 -5.30
N PRO A 275 -21.24 9.12 -5.24
CA PRO A 275 -20.49 8.41 -6.27
C PRO A 275 -21.04 8.63 -7.68
N ALA A 276 -20.17 8.94 -8.64
CA ALA A 276 -20.52 9.07 -10.04
C ALA A 276 -20.04 7.86 -10.83
N VAL A 277 -20.93 7.13 -11.46
CA VAL A 277 -20.64 6.09 -12.46
C VAL A 277 -20.55 6.76 -13.82
N VAL A 278 -19.37 6.77 -14.43
CA VAL A 278 -19.11 7.54 -15.67
C VAL A 278 -18.84 6.59 -16.83
N PHE A 279 -19.65 6.68 -17.90
CA PHE A 279 -19.56 5.84 -19.10
C PHE A 279 -20.01 6.61 -20.36
N PRO A 280 -19.43 6.34 -21.55
CA PRO A 280 -18.16 5.65 -21.77
C PRO A 280 -16.96 6.53 -21.42
N VAL A 281 -15.91 5.94 -20.87
CA VAL A 281 -14.63 6.63 -20.65
C VAL A 281 -13.61 6.14 -21.69
N ASN A 282 -12.74 7.06 -22.15
CA ASN A 282 -11.66 6.77 -23.09
C ASN A 282 -10.37 7.52 -22.72
N ASP A 283 -9.30 7.27 -23.46
CA ASP A 283 -7.95 7.75 -23.26
C ASP A 283 -7.75 9.27 -23.44
N THR A 284 -8.74 10.00 -23.98
CA THR A 284 -8.70 11.45 -24.07
C THR A 284 -9.10 12.15 -22.77
N MET A 285 -9.65 11.39 -21.80
CA MET A 285 -10.22 11.89 -20.54
C MET A 285 -9.21 11.77 -19.39
N ASN A 286 -9.13 12.80 -18.54
CA ASN A 286 -8.26 12.76 -17.36
C ASN A 286 -8.62 11.58 -16.43
N LEU A 287 -9.89 11.28 -16.31
CA LEU A 287 -10.41 10.16 -15.51
C LEU A 287 -9.89 8.78 -15.96
N TYR A 288 -9.43 8.63 -17.19
CA TYR A 288 -8.78 7.41 -17.68
C TYR A 288 -7.40 7.21 -17.05
N HIS A 289 -6.61 8.28 -16.95
CA HIS A 289 -5.19 8.23 -16.57
C HIS A 289 -4.96 8.42 -15.07
N GLU A 290 -5.65 9.36 -14.44
CA GLU A 290 -5.39 9.78 -13.07
C GLU A 290 -5.93 8.78 -12.03
N GLU A 291 -5.18 8.60 -10.94
CA GLU A 291 -5.71 7.98 -9.73
C GLU A 291 -6.67 8.95 -9.04
N GLN A 292 -7.97 8.75 -9.22
CA GLN A 292 -8.99 9.68 -8.70
C GLN A 292 -9.09 9.75 -7.17
N PHE A 293 -8.71 8.69 -6.45
CA PHE A 293 -8.70 8.56 -4.99
C PHE A 293 -9.95 9.16 -4.33
N GLY A 294 -11.11 8.79 -4.84
CA GLY A 294 -12.41 9.35 -4.48
C GLY A 294 -13.56 8.64 -5.21
N PRO A 295 -14.82 9.00 -4.91
CA PRO A 295 -16.01 8.30 -5.35
C PRO A 295 -16.43 8.65 -6.79
N VAL A 296 -15.59 8.34 -7.77
CA VAL A 296 -15.93 8.39 -9.19
C VAL A 296 -15.43 7.13 -9.89
N ILE A 297 -16.28 6.49 -10.65
CA ILE A 297 -16.03 5.16 -11.22
C ILE A 297 -16.09 5.25 -12.75
N PRO A 298 -14.93 5.23 -13.43
CA PRO A 298 -14.90 5.14 -14.88
C PRO A 298 -15.15 3.73 -15.35
N ILE A 299 -16.02 3.59 -16.35
CA ILE A 299 -16.32 2.34 -17.03
C ILE A 299 -15.94 2.48 -18.50
N ILE A 300 -15.27 1.46 -19.02
CA ILE A 300 -14.79 1.35 -20.40
C ILE A 300 -15.36 0.07 -20.99
N SER A 301 -16.02 0.18 -22.13
CA SER A 301 -16.40 -0.99 -22.91
C SER A 301 -15.22 -1.48 -23.75
N TYR A 302 -15.02 -2.80 -23.79
CA TYR A 302 -14.03 -3.42 -24.68
C TYR A 302 -14.65 -4.58 -25.46
N LYS A 303 -14.10 -4.84 -26.65
CA LYS A 303 -14.52 -5.94 -27.53
C LYS A 303 -13.45 -7.04 -27.56
N ASP A 304 -12.20 -6.64 -27.72
CA ASP A 304 -11.05 -7.55 -27.69
C ASP A 304 -10.35 -7.46 -26.33
N ILE A 305 -10.05 -8.61 -25.74
CA ILE A 305 -9.34 -8.69 -24.44
C ILE A 305 -7.94 -8.04 -24.49
N ASN A 306 -7.36 -7.89 -25.66
CA ASN A 306 -6.10 -7.17 -25.81
C ASN A 306 -6.24 -5.67 -25.49
N GLU A 307 -7.40 -5.05 -25.65
CA GLU A 307 -7.61 -3.62 -25.33
C GLU A 307 -7.31 -3.31 -23.86
N PRO A 308 -7.92 -3.97 -22.85
CA PRO A 308 -7.52 -3.74 -21.45
C PRO A 308 -6.09 -4.20 -21.13
N LEU A 309 -5.57 -5.23 -21.80
CA LEU A 309 -4.18 -5.67 -21.59
C LEU A 309 -3.17 -4.63 -22.09
N ASP A 310 -3.39 -4.05 -23.27
CA ASP A 310 -2.56 -3.01 -23.85
C ASP A 310 -2.64 -1.73 -23.01
N ALA A 311 -3.83 -1.37 -22.54
CA ALA A 311 -4.02 -0.25 -21.62
C ALA A 311 -3.24 -0.44 -20.31
N MET A 312 -3.25 -1.64 -19.75
CA MET A 312 -2.47 -1.97 -18.54
C MET A 312 -0.96 -1.97 -18.83
N ALA A 313 -0.55 -2.46 -20.01
CA ALA A 313 0.85 -2.44 -20.42
C ALA A 313 1.37 -1.01 -20.62
N ALA A 314 0.56 -0.13 -21.18
CA ALA A 314 0.88 1.29 -21.39
C ALA A 314 0.77 2.14 -20.09
N SER A 315 0.00 1.71 -19.11
CA SER A 315 -0.18 2.43 -17.84
C SER A 315 1.12 2.60 -17.08
N ASP A 316 1.29 3.73 -16.38
CA ASP A 316 2.40 3.98 -15.46
C ASP A 316 2.31 3.16 -14.16
N TYR A 317 1.21 2.45 -13.92
CA TYR A 317 0.92 1.75 -12.70
C TYR A 317 0.85 0.23 -12.89
N GLY A 318 1.14 -0.52 -11.83
CA GLY A 318 1.12 -1.97 -11.88
C GLY A 318 0.99 -2.61 -10.50
N GLN A 319 -0.02 -2.20 -9.69
CA GLN A 319 -0.20 -2.75 -8.36
C GLN A 319 -1.03 -4.03 -8.39
N GLN A 320 -2.31 -3.95 -8.77
CA GLN A 320 -3.24 -5.08 -8.76
C GLN A 320 -4.20 -5.02 -9.96
N VAL A 321 -4.83 -6.15 -10.22
CA VAL A 321 -5.97 -6.29 -11.13
C VAL A 321 -7.01 -7.23 -10.52
N SER A 322 -8.30 -6.99 -10.79
CA SER A 322 -9.38 -7.96 -10.56
C SER A 322 -9.85 -8.50 -11.90
N LEU A 323 -9.90 -9.82 -12.04
CA LEU A 323 -10.38 -10.53 -13.23
C LEU A 323 -11.66 -11.29 -12.87
N PHE A 324 -12.77 -10.95 -13.54
CA PHE A 324 -14.08 -11.56 -13.32
C PHE A 324 -14.47 -12.43 -14.51
N GLY A 325 -14.74 -13.70 -14.29
CA GLY A 325 -15.10 -14.68 -15.30
C GLY A 325 -15.22 -16.09 -14.73
N ARG A 326 -15.61 -17.04 -15.58
CA ARG A 326 -15.81 -18.46 -15.20
C ARG A 326 -15.01 -19.45 -16.07
N ASP A 327 -14.77 -19.14 -17.35
CA ASP A 327 -14.06 -20.07 -18.25
C ASP A 327 -12.56 -20.08 -17.95
N VAL A 328 -12.11 -21.17 -17.32
CA VAL A 328 -10.70 -21.38 -16.97
C VAL A 328 -9.75 -21.34 -18.17
N ARG A 329 -10.24 -21.69 -19.40
CA ARG A 329 -9.44 -21.67 -20.63
C ARG A 329 -9.16 -20.25 -21.11
N LYS A 330 -10.01 -19.27 -20.71
CA LYS A 330 -9.78 -17.83 -20.93
C LYS A 330 -8.97 -17.22 -19.78
N ILE A 331 -9.32 -17.57 -18.55
CA ILE A 331 -8.69 -17.02 -17.34
C ILE A 331 -7.21 -17.44 -17.22
N GLY A 332 -6.88 -18.70 -17.50
CA GLY A 332 -5.51 -19.22 -17.34
C GLY A 332 -4.47 -18.42 -18.14
N PRO A 333 -4.58 -18.28 -19.46
CA PRO A 333 -3.66 -17.46 -20.25
C PRO A 333 -3.60 -16.00 -19.82
N LEU A 334 -4.71 -15.43 -19.35
CA LEU A 334 -4.74 -14.06 -18.84
C LEU A 334 -3.94 -13.91 -17.54
N ILE A 335 -3.99 -14.90 -16.65
CA ILE A 335 -3.16 -14.88 -15.43
C ILE A 335 -1.68 -14.81 -15.79
N ASP A 336 -1.22 -15.60 -16.75
CA ASP A 336 0.19 -15.64 -17.17
C ASP A 336 0.67 -14.27 -17.70
N ILE A 337 -0.20 -13.56 -18.42
CA ILE A 337 0.09 -12.21 -18.91
C ILE A 337 0.04 -11.20 -17.75
N LEU A 338 -1.04 -11.20 -16.96
CA LEU A 338 -1.30 -10.25 -15.91
C LEU A 338 -0.26 -10.34 -14.78
N ALA A 339 0.26 -11.53 -14.47
CA ALA A 339 1.34 -11.72 -13.49
C ALA A 339 2.65 -10.98 -13.87
N ASN A 340 2.80 -10.60 -15.14
CA ASN A 340 3.92 -9.78 -15.62
C ASN A 340 3.61 -8.27 -15.63
N LEU A 341 2.35 -7.87 -15.52
CA LEU A 341 1.91 -6.48 -15.55
C LEU A 341 1.66 -5.90 -14.15
N VAL A 342 1.22 -6.74 -13.21
CA VAL A 342 0.89 -6.35 -11.84
C VAL A 342 1.56 -7.27 -10.80
N CYS A 343 1.44 -6.92 -9.53
CA CYS A 343 1.95 -7.74 -8.43
C CYS A 343 0.89 -8.66 -7.80
N ARG A 344 -0.39 -8.40 -8.05
CA ARG A 344 -1.47 -9.27 -7.56
C ARG A 344 -2.60 -9.36 -8.58
N VAL A 345 -2.99 -10.58 -8.90
CA VAL A 345 -4.20 -10.88 -9.69
C VAL A 345 -5.25 -11.42 -8.74
N ASN A 346 -6.40 -10.76 -8.66
CA ASN A 346 -7.54 -11.18 -7.83
C ASN A 346 -8.59 -11.82 -8.74
N LEU A 347 -8.96 -13.07 -8.47
CA LEU A 347 -9.98 -13.79 -9.25
C LEU A 347 -11.33 -13.64 -8.60
N ASN A 348 -12.30 -13.14 -9.36
CA ASN A 348 -13.69 -12.93 -8.93
C ASN A 348 -13.81 -12.24 -7.55
N SER A 349 -12.90 -11.32 -7.28
CA SER A 349 -12.86 -10.57 -6.02
C SER A 349 -12.27 -9.19 -6.21
N ALA A 350 -12.65 -8.26 -5.34
CA ALA A 350 -12.09 -6.91 -5.31
C ALA A 350 -10.58 -6.92 -5.00
N CYS A 351 -9.86 -5.92 -5.50
CA CYS A 351 -8.48 -5.68 -5.08
C CYS A 351 -8.41 -5.32 -3.59
N GLN A 352 -7.43 -5.88 -2.90
CA GLN A 352 -7.24 -5.69 -1.46
C GLN A 352 -5.79 -5.88 -1.04
N ARG A 353 -5.43 -5.43 0.16
CA ARG A 353 -4.08 -5.61 0.70
C ARG A 353 -3.92 -6.94 1.44
N GLY A 354 -4.81 -7.21 2.38
CA GLY A 354 -4.72 -8.37 3.27
C GLY A 354 -4.80 -9.73 2.55
N PRO A 355 -4.37 -10.80 3.22
CA PRO A 355 -3.63 -10.85 4.49
C PRO A 355 -2.23 -10.22 4.42
N ASP A 356 -1.76 -9.59 5.51
CA ASP A 356 -0.48 -8.86 5.53
C ASP A 356 0.76 -9.76 5.49
N VAL A 357 0.58 -11.06 5.69
CA VAL A 357 1.64 -12.07 5.49
C VAL A 357 1.92 -12.34 4.00
N TYR A 358 1.05 -11.92 3.09
CA TYR A 358 1.26 -12.03 1.66
C TYR A 358 1.96 -10.79 1.08
N PRO A 359 2.71 -10.94 -0.04
CA PRO A 359 3.41 -9.82 -0.64
C PRO A 359 2.47 -8.66 -1.01
N PHE A 360 2.82 -7.46 -0.58
CA PHE A 360 2.17 -6.23 -1.00
C PHE A 360 3.21 -5.27 -1.59
N THR A 361 3.14 -5.08 -2.88
CA THR A 361 4.08 -4.28 -3.66
C THR A 361 3.41 -3.78 -4.94
N GLY A 362 4.17 -3.17 -5.83
CA GLY A 362 3.73 -2.69 -7.13
C GLY A 362 4.86 -2.76 -8.14
N ARG A 363 4.49 -2.81 -9.40
CA ARG A 363 5.41 -2.61 -10.53
C ARG A 363 5.35 -1.15 -10.97
N LYS A 364 6.29 -0.73 -11.81
CA LYS A 364 6.37 0.60 -12.40
C LYS A 364 6.38 1.68 -11.30
N ASN A 365 5.50 2.69 -11.40
CA ASN A 365 5.43 3.79 -10.43
C ASN A 365 4.60 3.47 -9.18
N SER A 366 4.06 2.26 -9.02
CA SER A 366 3.15 1.96 -7.89
C SER A 366 3.86 1.64 -6.59
N ALA A 367 5.09 1.13 -6.62
CA ALA A 367 5.83 0.88 -5.39
C ALA A 367 7.34 0.67 -5.64
N VAL A 368 8.11 0.85 -4.59
CA VAL A 368 9.50 0.40 -4.47
C VAL A 368 9.61 -0.39 -3.16
N SER A 369 10.16 -1.60 -3.21
CA SER A 369 10.19 -2.58 -2.13
C SER A 369 8.82 -3.25 -1.86
N THR A 370 8.80 -4.21 -0.95
CA THR A 370 7.62 -5.00 -0.60
C THR A 370 7.27 -4.78 0.86
N LEU A 371 5.99 -4.56 1.14
CA LEU A 371 5.45 -4.21 2.45
C LEU A 371 4.68 -5.38 3.12
N SER A 372 4.99 -6.63 2.78
CA SER A 372 4.52 -7.78 3.58
C SER A 372 5.33 -7.90 4.87
N VAL A 373 4.84 -8.65 5.83
CA VAL A 373 5.51 -8.90 7.11
C VAL A 373 6.96 -9.34 6.90
N PHE A 374 7.21 -10.42 6.13
CA PHE A 374 8.56 -10.98 5.92
C PHE A 374 9.45 -10.11 5.04
N ASP A 375 8.89 -9.55 3.97
CA ASP A 375 9.68 -8.77 3.01
C ASP A 375 9.99 -7.37 3.54
N ALA A 376 9.10 -6.81 4.38
CA ALA A 376 9.36 -5.56 5.07
C ALA A 376 10.59 -5.67 5.98
N LEU A 377 10.75 -6.74 6.76
CA LEU A 377 11.96 -6.97 7.56
C LEU A 377 13.22 -6.97 6.70
N ARG A 378 13.15 -7.56 5.51
CA ARG A 378 14.26 -7.55 4.55
C ARG A 378 14.52 -6.17 3.95
N SER A 379 13.46 -5.39 3.71
CA SER A 379 13.57 -4.04 3.16
C SER A 379 14.23 -3.05 4.13
N PHE A 380 14.04 -3.25 5.44
CA PHE A 380 14.61 -2.42 6.49
C PHE A 380 15.93 -2.95 7.08
N SER A 381 16.58 -3.91 6.43
CA SER A 381 17.82 -4.51 6.93
C SER A 381 18.74 -4.97 5.80
N ILE A 382 19.99 -5.21 6.14
CA ILE A 382 20.99 -5.75 5.21
C ILE A 382 21.59 -7.03 5.78
N ARG A 383 21.95 -7.98 4.92
CA ARG A 383 22.73 -9.16 5.35
C ARG A 383 24.17 -8.75 5.61
N THR A 384 24.63 -8.98 6.83
CA THR A 384 26.00 -8.77 7.27
C THR A 384 26.56 -10.11 7.73
N PHE A 385 27.83 -10.35 7.55
CA PHE A 385 28.44 -11.58 8.05
C PHE A 385 29.82 -11.34 8.64
N VAL A 386 30.13 -12.13 9.66
CA VAL A 386 31.47 -12.27 10.23
C VAL A 386 32.07 -13.51 9.60
N ALA A 387 33.25 -13.35 8.97
CA ALA A 387 33.94 -14.43 8.28
C ALA A 387 35.32 -14.70 8.87
N SER A 388 35.69 -15.96 8.88
CA SER A 388 37.02 -16.39 9.32
C SER A 388 37.54 -17.52 8.43
N LYS A 389 38.83 -17.51 8.08
CA LYS A 389 39.47 -18.67 7.43
C LYS A 389 39.52 -19.85 8.39
N ASP A 390 39.22 -21.03 7.86
CA ASP A 390 39.30 -22.28 8.60
C ASP A 390 40.75 -22.65 8.87
N ASN A 391 41.23 -22.37 10.07
CA ASN A 391 42.51 -22.77 10.60
C ASN A 391 42.46 -22.86 12.13
N PRO A 392 43.39 -23.59 12.80
CA PRO A 392 43.30 -23.83 14.25
C PRO A 392 43.24 -22.54 15.09
N TYR A 393 43.98 -21.50 14.72
CA TYR A 393 44.00 -20.24 15.45
C TYR A 393 42.64 -19.51 15.40
N ASN A 394 42.07 -19.41 14.22
CA ASN A 394 40.78 -18.74 14.04
C ASN A 394 39.61 -19.56 14.64
N ASN A 395 39.68 -20.87 14.58
CA ASN A 395 38.64 -21.76 15.13
C ASN A 395 38.57 -21.62 16.66
N GLU A 396 39.71 -21.53 17.35
CA GLU A 396 39.77 -21.28 18.80
C GLU A 396 39.08 -19.94 19.17
N ILE A 397 39.36 -18.87 18.39
CA ILE A 397 38.69 -17.56 18.61
C ILE A 397 37.20 -17.64 18.38
N LEU A 398 36.74 -18.29 17.29
CA LEU A 398 35.35 -18.42 16.99
C LEU A 398 34.59 -19.23 18.06
N GLU A 399 35.17 -20.32 18.53
CA GLU A 399 34.61 -21.11 19.63
C GLU A 399 34.48 -20.29 20.93
N SER A 400 35.51 -19.47 21.22
CA SER A 400 35.51 -18.58 22.38
C SER A 400 34.40 -17.50 22.26
N LEU A 401 34.21 -16.91 21.07
CA LEU A 401 33.16 -15.92 20.81
C LEU A 401 31.76 -16.51 20.90
N LEU A 402 31.56 -17.74 20.39
CA LEU A 402 30.29 -18.45 20.46
C LEU A 402 29.85 -18.79 21.90
N ASN A 403 30.85 -19.11 22.76
CA ASN A 403 30.61 -19.47 24.15
C ASN A 403 30.68 -18.27 25.11
N SER A 404 30.94 -17.09 24.61
CA SER A 404 30.96 -15.84 25.38
C SER A 404 29.77 -14.95 25.00
N ASN A 405 29.36 -14.07 25.91
CA ASN A 405 28.35 -13.05 25.63
C ASN A 405 28.96 -11.72 25.15
N GLU A 406 30.18 -11.77 24.59
CA GLU A 406 30.91 -10.57 24.17
C GLU A 406 30.43 -9.97 22.84
N SER A 407 29.67 -10.75 22.04
CA SER A 407 29.13 -10.29 20.77
C SER A 407 27.69 -10.75 20.58
N ASN A 408 26.74 -9.82 20.61
CA ASN A 408 25.34 -10.09 20.27
C ASN A 408 25.15 -10.52 18.81
N PHE A 409 26.05 -10.13 17.91
CA PHE A 409 25.96 -10.51 16.49
C PHE A 409 26.37 -11.95 16.25
N VAL A 410 27.40 -12.43 16.96
CA VAL A 410 27.97 -13.78 16.79
C VAL A 410 27.33 -14.78 17.74
N SER A 411 26.61 -14.33 18.79
CA SER A 411 25.92 -15.19 19.73
C SER A 411 24.99 -16.18 19.04
N SER A 412 24.94 -17.42 19.54
CA SER A 412 23.96 -18.42 19.15
C SER A 412 22.60 -18.24 19.84
N ASP A 413 22.52 -17.34 20.84
CA ASP A 413 21.28 -17.03 21.53
C ASP A 413 20.37 -16.20 20.65
N TYR A 414 19.08 -16.48 20.71
CA TYR A 414 18.07 -15.72 19.99
C TYR A 414 17.83 -14.37 20.69
N ILE A 415 17.59 -13.34 19.89
CA ILE A 415 17.36 -11.99 20.42
C ILE A 415 15.97 -11.86 21.07
N LEU A 416 14.98 -12.70 20.66
CA LEU A 416 13.61 -12.71 21.20
C LEU A 416 13.13 -14.12 21.56
#